data_f9de6f77ad9bc5edeb6da44be0bba50b
#
_entry.id   f9de6f77ad9bc5edeb6da44be0bba50b
#
_cell.length_a   1.000
_cell.length_b   1.000
_cell.length_c   1.000
_cell.angle_alpha   90.00
_cell.angle_beta   90.00
_cell.angle_gamma   90.00
#
_symmetry.space_group_name_H-M   'P 1'
#
loop_
_entity.id
_entity.type
_entity.pdbx_description
1 polymer ?
#
loop_
_entity_poly.entity_id
_entity_poly.type
_entity_poly.pdbx_seq_one_letter_code
_entity_poly.pdbx_strand_id
1 'polypeptide(L)'
;MRKIILMLFALLLLLTSCSDSKKIYKIGVSQCSAGPWRDKINNEMLAAQHLYDHDVKVSIVCAYDDTKRQIQQIDSMADVGIDLLVVAPNEAEPTGEALARIKARGIPVICFDRKVDEKSYSAFIGGSNMEAGRAIGVNVLDVAHGIKDHKPFIMEITALMSSSPAQERHKGFAQAMQGHDEVEYVCREGDWSSDTPYRIALEQIHTGHLPDIVFCHNDGMATGVYRAVAETKTEDRIKIFGIDGMPGEGLEYVQLGHQLASYVYPTGGAEIIKLAINILTGKPYKRQNILDGILVVRENAWSIATTSKELLRQNKDLVTIQDKLEDYLGLYNVQHKMLIGSIILIAMLIIAVGALLYAYWQTRRAIRQRQALNEEETQLYTHVAQHPKRSLLEIAEQDMPTPRSQDVIFAEQLKEAIRLKMGNANLKVDDLGESMGLSRVQLYRRVKSITGLTPVELLRTMRLQQGYALLCTTTKTVQEIAYEVGFGTPGYFSKCFKQQYGKYPMDLRQDGQSEQN
;
A
#
# COMPACT_ATOMS: atom_id res chain seq x y z
N MET A 1 -31.65 -0.03 -23.57
CA MET A 1 -31.04 0.07 -22.22
C MET A 1 -30.05 -1.07 -21.92
N ARG A 2 -30.45 -2.36 -22.00
CA ARG A 2 -29.55 -3.52 -21.68
C ARG A 2 -28.24 -3.54 -22.50
N LYS A 3 -28.27 -3.20 -23.79
CA LYS A 3 -27.08 -3.11 -24.66
C LYS A 3 -26.14 -1.95 -24.31
N ILE A 4 -26.68 -0.80 -23.88
CA ILE A 4 -25.88 0.36 -23.47
C ILE A 4 -25.21 0.11 -22.12
N ILE A 5 -25.88 -0.55 -21.18
CA ILE A 5 -25.31 -0.95 -19.88
C ILE A 5 -24.20 -1.96 -20.08
N LEU A 6 -24.37 -2.96 -20.96
CA LEU A 6 -23.34 -3.94 -21.31
C LEU A 6 -22.12 -3.29 -21.98
N MET A 7 -22.34 -2.30 -22.85
CA MET A 7 -21.26 -1.58 -23.52
C MET A 7 -20.47 -0.67 -22.57
N LEU A 8 -21.15 -0.02 -21.61
CA LEU A 8 -20.51 0.75 -20.53
C LEU A 8 -19.73 -0.15 -19.55
N PHE A 9 -20.26 -1.35 -19.23
CA PHE A 9 -19.57 -2.32 -18.39
C PHE A 9 -18.33 -2.90 -19.09
N ALA A 10 -18.40 -3.17 -20.39
CA ALA A 10 -17.26 -3.59 -21.20
C ALA A 10 -16.19 -2.48 -21.32
N LEU A 11 -16.59 -1.21 -21.45
CA LEU A 11 -15.68 -0.06 -21.47
C LEU A 11 -14.99 0.13 -20.10
N LEU A 12 -15.72 -0.09 -19.01
CA LEU A 12 -15.18 -0.04 -17.64
C LEU A 12 -14.13 -1.15 -17.40
N LEU A 13 -14.39 -2.36 -17.93
CA LEU A 13 -13.44 -3.49 -17.88
C LEU A 13 -12.18 -3.26 -18.73
N LEU A 14 -12.30 -2.55 -19.85
CA LEU A 14 -11.15 -2.17 -20.68
C LEU A 14 -10.28 -1.08 -20.02
N LEU A 15 -10.84 -0.22 -19.18
CA LEU A 15 -10.09 0.80 -18.44
C LEU A 15 -9.34 0.24 -17.22
N THR A 16 -9.67 -0.97 -16.75
CA THR A 16 -8.97 -1.64 -15.64
C THR A 16 -7.87 -2.60 -16.10
N SER A 17 -7.67 -2.80 -17.40
CA SER A 17 -6.82 -3.84 -17.97
C SER A 17 -5.58 -3.30 -18.67
N CYS A 18 -4.73 -2.50 -18.01
CA CYS A 18 -3.31 -2.36 -18.39
C CYS A 18 -2.57 -1.68 -17.24
N SER A 19 -2.21 -2.46 -16.25
CA SER A 19 -1.04 -2.19 -15.43
C SER A 19 -0.08 -3.35 -15.70
N ASP A 20 0.82 -3.20 -16.66
CA ASP A 20 2.06 -3.97 -16.66
C ASP A 20 2.75 -3.64 -15.34
N SER A 21 2.56 -4.47 -14.33
CA SER A 21 3.32 -4.37 -13.09
C SER A 21 4.77 -4.73 -13.44
N LYS A 22 5.61 -3.71 -13.67
CA LYS A 22 7.06 -3.93 -13.77
C LYS A 22 7.49 -4.74 -12.56
N LYS A 23 8.29 -5.77 -12.79
CA LYS A 23 8.82 -6.62 -11.72
C LYS A 23 9.77 -5.78 -10.86
N ILE A 24 9.44 -5.60 -9.57
CA ILE A 24 10.31 -4.97 -8.59
C ILE A 24 11.22 -6.05 -8.01
N TYR A 25 12.53 -5.90 -8.19
CA TYR A 25 13.52 -6.79 -7.58
C TYR A 25 13.78 -6.41 -6.13
N LYS A 26 13.63 -7.35 -5.21
CA LYS A 26 13.87 -7.16 -3.78
C LYS A 26 15.27 -7.64 -3.42
N ILE A 27 16.14 -6.71 -3.04
CA ILE A 27 17.51 -7.00 -2.60
C ILE A 27 17.57 -6.85 -1.09
N GLY A 28 17.85 -7.95 -0.39
CA GLY A 28 18.15 -7.94 1.05
C GLY A 28 19.63 -7.71 1.29
N VAL A 29 19.97 -6.79 2.20
CA VAL A 29 21.36 -6.50 2.58
C VAL A 29 21.54 -6.79 4.06
N SER A 30 22.51 -7.65 4.41
CA SER A 30 22.87 -7.96 5.79
C SER A 30 24.29 -7.47 6.10
N GLN A 31 24.36 -6.42 6.94
CA GLN A 31 25.63 -5.89 7.48
C GLN A 31 26.03 -6.64 8.75
N CYS A 32 27.33 -6.94 8.89
CA CYS A 32 27.86 -7.55 10.12
C CYS A 32 27.91 -6.56 11.28
N SER A 33 28.30 -5.31 11.04
CA SER A 33 28.54 -4.28 12.04
C SER A 33 27.97 -2.92 11.59
N ALA A 34 27.97 -1.96 12.51
CA ALA A 34 27.71 -0.55 12.22
C ALA A 34 29.03 0.24 12.12
N GLY A 35 28.96 1.48 11.69
CA GLY A 35 30.08 2.42 11.64
C GLY A 35 30.13 3.25 10.36
N PRO A 36 30.95 4.32 10.31
CA PRO A 36 30.96 5.28 9.20
C PRO A 36 31.18 4.67 7.83
N TRP A 37 32.09 3.69 7.72
CA TRP A 37 32.34 2.97 6.46
C TRP A 37 31.10 2.17 6.01
N ARG A 38 30.40 1.52 6.97
CA ARG A 38 29.16 0.78 6.71
C ARG A 38 28.02 1.72 6.31
N ASP A 39 27.90 2.86 6.97
CA ASP A 39 26.91 3.87 6.62
C ASP A 39 27.11 4.45 5.22
N LYS A 40 28.37 4.68 4.83
CA LYS A 40 28.73 5.15 3.49
C LYS A 40 28.27 4.16 2.42
N ILE A 41 28.62 2.88 2.53
CA ILE A 41 28.25 1.85 1.54
C ILE A 41 26.73 1.63 1.51
N ASN A 42 26.03 1.70 2.66
CA ASN A 42 24.58 1.63 2.73
C ASN A 42 23.92 2.77 1.96
N ASN A 43 24.38 4.01 2.16
CA ASN A 43 23.88 5.18 1.44
C ASN A 43 24.12 5.08 -0.07
N GLU A 44 25.30 4.57 -0.49
CA GLU A 44 25.61 4.32 -1.90
C GLU A 44 24.66 3.28 -2.51
N MET A 45 24.36 2.17 -1.80
CA MET A 45 23.40 1.17 -2.26
C MET A 45 21.98 1.72 -2.37
N LEU A 46 21.53 2.50 -1.37
CA LEU A 46 20.22 3.14 -1.38
C LEU A 46 20.09 4.18 -2.50
N ALA A 47 21.13 4.98 -2.75
CA ALA A 47 21.14 5.91 -3.87
C ALA A 47 21.12 5.16 -5.22
N ALA A 48 21.88 4.08 -5.35
CA ALA A 48 22.02 3.33 -6.58
C ALA A 48 20.78 2.54 -6.99
N GLN A 49 19.87 2.20 -6.06
CA GLN A 49 18.63 1.48 -6.41
C GLN A 49 17.77 2.24 -7.45
N HIS A 50 17.92 3.56 -7.57
CA HIS A 50 17.17 4.42 -8.47
C HIS A 50 17.92 4.80 -9.76
N LEU A 51 19.16 4.35 -9.92
CA LEU A 51 20.01 4.72 -11.06
C LEU A 51 19.85 3.83 -12.30
N TYR A 52 19.08 2.76 -12.18
CA TYR A 52 18.95 1.74 -13.24
C TYR A 52 17.52 1.65 -13.76
N ASP A 53 17.36 1.19 -15.00
CA ASP A 53 16.05 1.02 -15.68
C ASP A 53 15.15 -0.06 -15.06
N HIS A 54 15.59 -0.70 -13.99
CA HIS A 54 14.86 -1.74 -13.27
C HIS A 54 14.40 -1.22 -11.91
N ASP A 55 13.15 -1.48 -11.57
CA ASP A 55 12.63 -1.19 -10.24
C ASP A 55 13.29 -2.13 -9.22
N VAL A 56 14.12 -1.58 -8.36
CA VAL A 56 14.86 -2.28 -7.32
C VAL A 56 14.46 -1.72 -5.96
N LYS A 57 14.22 -2.59 -5.00
CA LYS A 57 14.00 -2.22 -3.60
C LYS A 57 15.06 -2.83 -2.73
N VAL A 58 15.90 -1.99 -2.12
CA VAL A 58 16.96 -2.40 -1.19
C VAL A 58 16.44 -2.32 0.25
N SER A 59 16.63 -3.39 1.02
CA SER A 59 16.30 -3.46 2.45
C SER A 59 17.54 -3.84 3.22
N ILE A 60 17.99 -2.99 4.14
CA ILE A 60 19.25 -3.17 4.88
C ILE A 60 18.97 -3.47 6.35
N VAL A 61 19.64 -4.50 6.89
CA VAL A 61 19.64 -4.83 8.31
C VAL A 61 21.08 -4.93 8.82
N CYS A 62 21.29 -4.68 10.12
CA CYS A 62 22.59 -4.76 10.77
C CYS A 62 22.56 -5.78 11.91
N ALA A 63 23.58 -6.61 12.00
CA ALA A 63 23.72 -7.63 13.03
C ALA A 63 24.42 -7.10 14.30
N TYR A 64 25.14 -5.98 14.22
CA TYR A 64 25.89 -5.39 15.34
C TYR A 64 26.87 -6.39 15.99
N ASP A 65 27.68 -7.02 15.14
CA ASP A 65 28.73 -8.01 15.51
C ASP A 65 28.20 -9.30 16.16
N ASP A 66 26.89 -9.57 16.06
CA ASP A 66 26.25 -10.81 16.53
C ASP A 66 25.98 -11.75 15.34
N THR A 67 26.79 -12.82 15.24
CA THR A 67 26.68 -13.82 14.16
C THR A 67 25.36 -14.57 14.18
N LYS A 68 24.81 -14.88 15.37
CA LYS A 68 23.51 -15.56 15.47
C LYS A 68 22.39 -14.69 14.97
N ARG A 69 22.40 -13.42 15.36
CA ARG A 69 21.47 -12.40 14.86
C ARG A 69 21.57 -12.25 13.35
N GLN A 70 22.79 -12.23 12.79
CA GLN A 70 23.00 -12.15 11.36
C GLN A 70 22.35 -13.32 10.63
N ILE A 71 22.56 -14.55 11.09
CA ILE A 71 21.98 -15.75 10.49
C ILE A 71 20.44 -15.70 10.54
N GLN A 72 19.86 -15.31 11.67
CA GLN A 72 18.40 -15.15 11.80
C GLN A 72 17.84 -14.09 10.85
N GLN A 73 18.53 -12.97 10.66
CA GLN A 73 18.15 -11.92 9.73
C GLN A 73 18.22 -12.41 8.28
N ILE A 74 19.26 -13.16 7.90
CA ILE A 74 19.44 -13.77 6.59
C ILE A 74 18.28 -14.74 6.27
N ASP A 75 17.99 -15.65 7.20
CA ASP A 75 16.89 -16.62 7.05
C ASP A 75 15.53 -15.89 6.93
N SER A 76 15.29 -14.89 7.79
CA SER A 76 14.06 -14.08 7.75
C SER A 76 13.86 -13.34 6.43
N MET A 77 14.92 -12.73 5.88
CA MET A 77 14.85 -12.05 4.58
C MET A 77 14.51 -13.03 3.45
N ALA A 78 15.11 -14.22 3.47
CA ALA A 78 14.81 -15.25 2.49
C ALA A 78 13.37 -15.77 2.59
N ASP A 79 12.80 -15.84 3.80
CA ASP A 79 11.41 -16.27 4.03
C ASP A 79 10.37 -15.21 3.59
N VAL A 80 10.71 -13.94 3.72
CA VAL A 80 9.87 -12.81 3.20
C VAL A 80 9.92 -12.73 1.68
N GLY A 81 10.86 -13.42 1.01
CA GLY A 81 10.94 -13.54 -0.43
C GLY A 81 11.73 -12.42 -1.09
N ILE A 82 13.01 -12.29 -0.72
CA ILE A 82 13.99 -11.49 -1.48
C ILE A 82 14.38 -12.22 -2.77
N ASP A 83 14.72 -11.46 -3.82
CA ASP A 83 15.22 -12.01 -5.08
C ASP A 83 16.74 -12.23 -5.07
N LEU A 84 17.47 -11.50 -4.23
CA LEU A 84 18.93 -11.61 -4.07
C LEU A 84 19.35 -11.15 -2.67
N LEU A 85 20.35 -11.82 -2.09
CA LEU A 85 20.99 -11.47 -0.82
C LEU A 85 22.37 -10.84 -1.07
N VAL A 86 22.62 -9.69 -0.43
CA VAL A 86 23.93 -9.04 -0.33
C VAL A 86 24.38 -9.12 1.13
N VAL A 87 25.57 -9.61 1.41
CA VAL A 87 25.99 -9.85 2.79
C VAL A 87 27.48 -9.51 3.02
N ALA A 88 27.75 -8.79 4.12
CA ALA A 88 29.08 -8.72 4.73
C ALA A 88 29.09 -9.74 5.89
N PRO A 89 29.75 -10.90 5.75
CA PRO A 89 29.72 -11.93 6.79
C PRO A 89 30.39 -11.45 8.08
N ASN A 90 29.80 -11.74 9.25
CA ASN A 90 30.45 -11.43 10.51
C ASN A 90 31.60 -12.42 10.78
N GLU A 91 31.29 -13.69 10.83
CA GLU A 91 32.27 -14.79 10.93
C GLU A 91 32.21 -15.66 9.68
N ALA A 92 33.34 -16.09 9.18
CA ALA A 92 33.43 -16.76 7.88
C ALA A 92 32.69 -18.09 7.83
N GLU A 93 32.94 -18.98 8.82
CA GLU A 93 32.41 -20.35 8.79
C GLU A 93 30.91 -20.42 9.05
N PRO A 94 30.34 -19.94 10.19
CA PRO A 94 28.91 -20.10 10.47
C PRO A 94 28.04 -19.30 9.53
N THR A 95 28.49 -18.10 9.09
CA THR A 95 27.75 -17.32 8.09
C THR A 95 27.82 -18.01 6.73
N GLY A 96 29.00 -18.57 6.34
CA GLY A 96 29.17 -19.30 5.09
C GLY A 96 28.21 -20.48 4.95
N GLU A 97 27.98 -21.24 6.00
CA GLU A 97 26.99 -22.32 6.02
C GLU A 97 25.55 -21.80 5.80
N ALA A 98 25.19 -20.69 6.47
CA ALA A 98 23.88 -20.06 6.26
C ALA A 98 23.72 -19.62 4.80
N LEU A 99 24.72 -18.98 4.20
CA LEU A 99 24.69 -18.54 2.80
C LEU A 99 24.58 -19.72 1.83
N ALA A 100 25.24 -20.85 2.11
CA ALA A 100 25.11 -22.05 1.30
C ALA A 100 23.66 -22.56 1.28
N ARG A 101 22.96 -22.54 2.43
CA ARG A 101 21.53 -22.89 2.51
C ARG A 101 20.66 -21.93 1.69
N ILE A 102 20.91 -20.62 1.77
CA ILE A 102 20.16 -19.61 1.00
C ILE A 102 20.37 -19.81 -0.50
N LYS A 103 21.61 -20.03 -0.92
CA LYS A 103 21.93 -20.32 -2.33
C LYS A 103 21.27 -21.61 -2.83
N ALA A 104 21.19 -22.64 -2.00
CA ALA A 104 20.49 -23.89 -2.34
C ALA A 104 18.98 -23.70 -2.51
N ARG A 105 18.38 -22.66 -1.90
CA ARG A 105 16.99 -22.24 -2.14
C ARG A 105 16.79 -21.50 -3.47
N GLY A 106 17.85 -21.32 -4.28
CA GLY A 106 17.82 -20.62 -5.55
C GLY A 106 17.95 -19.09 -5.45
N ILE A 107 18.24 -18.54 -4.26
CA ILE A 107 18.45 -17.11 -4.05
C ILE A 107 19.94 -16.81 -4.28
N PRO A 108 20.33 -16.00 -5.29
CA PRO A 108 21.71 -15.59 -5.51
C PRO A 108 22.25 -14.81 -4.32
N VAL A 109 23.54 -15.01 -4.02
CA VAL A 109 24.23 -14.36 -2.90
C VAL A 109 25.42 -13.57 -3.42
N ILE A 110 25.51 -12.30 -3.06
CA ILE A 110 26.71 -11.46 -3.23
C ILE A 110 27.34 -11.27 -1.85
N CYS A 111 28.58 -11.75 -1.69
CA CYS A 111 29.39 -11.35 -0.54
C CYS A 111 30.14 -10.05 -0.86
N PHE A 112 30.20 -9.13 0.10
CA PHE A 112 30.98 -7.91 -0.05
C PHE A 112 31.87 -7.68 1.16
N ASP A 113 32.99 -6.98 0.94
CA ASP A 113 34.00 -6.64 1.95
C ASP A 113 34.66 -7.86 2.61
N ARG A 114 33.88 -8.74 3.21
CA ARG A 114 34.34 -9.94 3.92
C ARG A 114 34.04 -11.20 3.10
N LYS A 115 34.93 -12.21 3.20
CA LYS A 115 34.85 -13.45 2.44
C LYS A 115 34.45 -14.63 3.31
N VAL A 116 33.73 -15.56 2.70
CA VAL A 116 33.47 -16.91 3.17
C VAL A 116 33.96 -17.93 2.15
N ASP A 117 33.70 -19.22 2.34
CA ASP A 117 33.98 -20.24 1.29
C ASP A 117 33.30 -19.82 -0.02
N GLU A 118 34.06 -19.85 -1.11
CA GLU A 118 33.59 -19.44 -2.44
C GLU A 118 32.36 -20.19 -2.93
N LYS A 119 32.12 -21.40 -2.45
CA LYS A 119 30.93 -22.20 -2.82
C LYS A 119 29.63 -21.59 -2.28
N SER A 120 29.71 -20.81 -1.20
CA SER A 120 28.59 -20.25 -0.49
C SER A 120 27.99 -18.99 -1.14
N TYR A 121 28.65 -18.38 -2.12
CA TYR A 121 28.15 -17.18 -2.82
C TYR A 121 28.16 -17.30 -4.34
N SER A 122 27.46 -16.42 -5.02
CA SER A 122 27.42 -16.28 -6.48
C SER A 122 28.50 -15.34 -7.01
N ALA A 123 28.73 -14.25 -6.28
CA ALA A 123 29.78 -13.27 -6.59
C ALA A 123 30.30 -12.61 -5.31
N PHE A 124 31.54 -12.14 -5.39
CA PHE A 124 32.20 -11.30 -4.39
C PHE A 124 32.53 -9.93 -4.98
N ILE A 125 32.41 -8.88 -4.17
CA ILE A 125 32.83 -7.53 -4.49
C ILE A 125 33.42 -6.83 -3.26
N GLY A 126 34.56 -6.17 -3.43
CA GLY A 126 35.22 -5.42 -2.36
C GLY A 126 36.63 -5.00 -2.74
N GLY A 127 37.26 -4.21 -1.90
CA GLY A 127 38.67 -3.86 -2.05
C GLY A 127 39.61 -5.04 -1.85
N SER A 128 40.87 -4.88 -2.24
CA SER A 128 41.93 -5.82 -1.90
C SER A 128 42.53 -5.46 -0.54
N ASN A 129 42.15 -6.19 0.52
CA ASN A 129 42.74 -6.03 1.84
C ASN A 129 44.23 -6.38 1.84
N MET A 130 44.63 -7.37 1.03
CA MET A 130 46.03 -7.72 0.82
C MET A 130 46.83 -6.54 0.29
N GLU A 131 46.32 -5.89 -0.74
CA GLU A 131 46.98 -4.73 -1.35
C GLU A 131 46.99 -3.51 -0.41
N ALA A 132 45.91 -3.30 0.36
CA ALA A 132 45.86 -2.23 1.35
C ALA A 132 46.96 -2.40 2.42
N GLY A 133 47.09 -3.61 2.99
CA GLY A 133 48.15 -3.92 3.92
C GLY A 133 49.56 -3.78 3.33
N ARG A 134 49.75 -4.28 2.09
CA ARG A 134 51.02 -4.17 1.36
C ARG A 134 51.39 -2.71 1.07
N ALA A 135 50.44 -1.89 0.60
CA ALA A 135 50.66 -0.47 0.28
C ALA A 135 51.07 0.34 1.52
N ILE A 136 50.40 0.08 2.66
CA ILE A 136 50.77 0.68 3.94
C ILE A 136 52.17 0.19 4.35
N GLY A 137 52.44 -1.12 4.25
CA GLY A 137 53.75 -1.69 4.62
C GLY A 137 54.93 -1.08 3.84
N VAL A 138 54.77 -0.90 2.52
CA VAL A 138 55.81 -0.24 1.69
C VAL A 138 56.01 1.21 2.16
N ASN A 139 54.91 1.95 2.45
CA ASN A 139 55.05 3.34 2.89
C ASN A 139 55.64 3.44 4.32
N VAL A 140 55.31 2.51 5.20
CA VAL A 140 55.90 2.36 6.54
C VAL A 140 57.43 2.14 6.43
N LEU A 141 57.89 1.26 5.54
CA LEU A 141 59.31 1.04 5.29
C LEU A 141 60.01 2.26 4.76
N ASP A 142 59.41 2.99 3.83
CA ASP A 142 59.98 4.25 3.32
C ASP A 142 60.19 5.26 4.44
N VAL A 143 59.25 5.37 5.38
CA VAL A 143 59.38 6.22 6.59
C VAL A 143 60.46 5.68 7.54
N ALA A 144 60.45 4.36 7.81
CA ALA A 144 61.43 3.70 8.68
C ALA A 144 62.86 3.89 8.15
N HIS A 145 63.10 3.77 6.84
CA HIS A 145 64.38 4.02 6.20
C HIS A 145 64.89 5.47 6.35
N GLY A 146 63.99 6.40 6.69
CA GLY A 146 64.35 7.78 7.05
C GLY A 146 64.99 7.91 8.44
N ILE A 147 64.75 6.96 9.36
CA ILE A 147 65.28 6.94 10.71
C ILE A 147 66.70 6.36 10.67
N LYS A 148 67.70 7.14 11.08
CA LYS A 148 69.13 6.77 10.93
C LYS A 148 69.86 6.64 12.23
N ASP A 149 69.29 7.09 13.35
CA ASP A 149 69.92 7.19 14.66
C ASP A 149 69.71 5.93 15.52
N HIS A 150 68.74 5.10 15.17
CA HIS A 150 68.47 3.83 15.83
C HIS A 150 67.79 2.84 14.88
N LYS A 151 67.60 1.58 15.34
CA LYS A 151 66.83 0.58 14.63
C LYS A 151 65.36 0.91 14.76
N PRO A 152 64.63 1.21 13.65
CA PRO A 152 63.22 1.61 13.69
C PRO A 152 62.36 0.51 14.29
N PHE A 153 61.50 0.87 15.24
CA PHE A 153 60.52 -0.04 15.86
C PHE A 153 59.14 0.19 15.27
N ILE A 154 58.59 -0.84 14.61
CA ILE A 154 57.28 -0.85 13.97
C ILE A 154 56.35 -1.77 14.74
N MET A 155 55.20 -1.24 15.18
CA MET A 155 54.16 -2.01 15.82
C MET A 155 52.91 -2.05 14.91
N GLU A 156 52.51 -3.26 14.54
CA GLU A 156 51.21 -3.50 13.92
C GLU A 156 50.18 -3.83 15.00
N ILE A 157 49.02 -3.15 14.97
CA ILE A 157 47.87 -3.53 15.78
C ILE A 157 46.79 -4.03 14.80
N THR A 158 46.59 -5.36 14.79
CA THR A 158 45.61 -5.99 13.94
C THR A 158 44.21 -5.80 14.50
N ALA A 159 43.20 -5.92 13.65
CA ALA A 159 41.86 -6.18 14.13
C ALA A 159 41.64 -7.66 14.44
N LEU A 160 40.41 -8.06 14.72
CA LEU A 160 40.07 -9.47 15.03
C LEU A 160 40.51 -10.41 13.91
N MET A 161 41.44 -11.31 14.22
CA MET A 161 42.02 -12.26 13.25
C MET A 161 41.05 -13.36 12.80
N SER A 162 39.89 -13.47 13.40
CA SER A 162 38.78 -14.30 12.89
C SER A 162 38.09 -13.71 11.63
N SER A 163 38.38 -12.45 11.28
CA SER A 163 37.84 -11.80 10.11
C SER A 163 38.78 -11.81 8.92
N SER A 164 38.27 -12.06 7.72
CA SER A 164 39.09 -12.09 6.49
C SER A 164 39.83 -10.78 6.20
N PRO A 165 39.25 -9.55 6.42
CA PRO A 165 39.99 -8.31 6.23
C PRO A 165 41.23 -8.22 7.12
N ALA A 166 41.12 -8.58 8.39
CA ALA A 166 42.28 -8.53 9.31
C ALA A 166 43.40 -9.50 8.87
N GLN A 167 43.03 -10.72 8.50
CA GLN A 167 44.01 -11.72 8.00
C GLN A 167 44.72 -11.23 6.72
N GLU A 168 43.96 -10.70 5.77
CA GLU A 168 44.50 -10.23 4.49
C GLU A 168 45.34 -8.94 4.65
N ARG A 169 44.94 -7.97 5.50
CA ARG A 169 45.71 -6.75 5.82
C ARG A 169 47.02 -7.12 6.49
N HIS A 170 46.96 -7.98 7.50
CA HIS A 170 48.16 -8.51 8.17
C HIS A 170 49.10 -9.22 7.18
N LYS A 171 48.58 -10.13 6.36
CA LYS A 171 49.38 -10.86 5.38
C LYS A 171 50.05 -9.92 4.37
N GLY A 172 49.34 -8.93 3.87
CA GLY A 172 49.91 -7.92 2.96
C GLY A 172 50.99 -7.08 3.61
N PHE A 173 50.77 -6.63 4.84
CA PHE A 173 51.74 -5.87 5.61
C PHE A 173 52.99 -6.72 5.97
N ALA A 174 52.78 -7.93 6.49
CA ALA A 174 53.87 -8.85 6.82
C ALA A 174 54.75 -9.23 5.59
N GLN A 175 54.10 -9.36 4.41
CA GLN A 175 54.88 -9.57 3.16
C GLN A 175 55.77 -8.36 2.81
N ALA A 176 55.31 -7.14 3.11
CA ALA A 176 56.16 -5.94 2.92
C ALA A 176 57.30 -5.91 3.93
N MET A 177 57.11 -6.38 5.18
CA MET A 177 58.13 -6.42 6.21
C MET A 177 59.15 -7.55 5.98
N GLN A 178 58.85 -8.53 5.13
CA GLN A 178 59.71 -9.71 4.94
C GLN A 178 61.08 -9.36 4.36
N GLY A 179 62.14 -9.78 4.99
CA GLY A 179 63.52 -9.54 4.56
C GLY A 179 64.12 -8.18 4.99
N HIS A 180 63.38 -7.44 5.84
CA HIS A 180 63.81 -6.15 6.39
C HIS A 180 64.29 -6.31 7.85
N ASP A 181 65.43 -7.00 8.06
CA ASP A 181 66.03 -7.23 9.36
C ASP A 181 66.51 -5.93 10.04
N GLU A 182 66.64 -4.85 9.30
CA GLU A 182 67.02 -3.51 9.76
C GLU A 182 65.91 -2.83 10.58
N VAL A 183 64.68 -3.34 10.57
CA VAL A 183 63.60 -2.86 11.43
C VAL A 183 63.26 -3.87 12.53
N GLU A 184 62.78 -3.37 13.66
CA GLU A 184 62.10 -4.20 14.70
C GLU A 184 60.64 -4.21 14.39
N TYR A 185 60.04 -5.39 14.21
CA TYR A 185 58.62 -5.53 13.91
C TYR A 185 57.90 -6.39 14.92
N VAL A 186 56.82 -5.85 15.49
CA VAL A 186 55.96 -6.55 16.46
C VAL A 186 54.49 -6.42 16.05
N CYS A 187 53.80 -7.53 16.14
CA CYS A 187 52.34 -7.58 15.89
C CYS A 187 51.59 -7.80 17.22
N ARG A 188 50.51 -7.02 17.41
CA ARG A 188 49.57 -7.13 18.54
C ARG A 188 48.18 -7.32 18.02
N GLU A 189 47.43 -8.27 18.56
CA GLU A 189 46.03 -8.43 18.20
C GLU A 189 45.18 -7.48 19.02
N GLY A 190 44.36 -6.70 18.32
CA GLY A 190 43.30 -5.83 18.82
C GLY A 190 41.93 -6.30 18.37
N ASP A 191 41.05 -5.34 18.19
CA ASP A 191 39.72 -5.52 17.65
C ASP A 191 39.38 -4.33 16.73
N TRP A 192 38.14 -4.27 16.17
CA TRP A 192 37.74 -3.17 15.30
C TRP A 192 37.37 -1.88 16.08
N SER A 193 37.47 -1.86 17.42
CA SER A 193 37.20 -0.70 18.26
C SER A 193 38.37 0.30 18.33
N SER A 194 38.13 1.49 18.85
CA SER A 194 39.19 2.46 19.18
C SER A 194 39.79 2.25 20.58
N ASP A 195 39.08 1.56 21.49
CA ASP A 195 39.48 1.47 22.89
C ASP A 195 40.55 0.40 23.12
N THR A 196 40.52 -0.70 22.40
CA THR A 196 41.56 -1.76 22.52
C THR A 196 42.91 -1.29 21.99
N PRO A 197 43.03 -0.69 20.78
CA PRO A 197 44.26 -0.07 20.28
C PRO A 197 44.79 1.05 21.20
N TYR A 198 43.90 1.87 21.79
CA TYR A 198 44.28 2.88 22.78
C TYR A 198 45.02 2.22 23.98
N ARG A 199 44.48 1.15 24.57
CA ARG A 199 45.11 0.45 25.69
C ARG A 199 46.42 -0.19 25.29
N ILE A 200 46.47 -0.86 24.13
CA ILE A 200 47.71 -1.49 23.62
C ILE A 200 48.83 -0.44 23.43
N ALA A 201 48.48 0.72 22.81
CA ALA A 201 49.43 1.78 22.60
C ALA A 201 49.90 2.40 23.93
N LEU A 202 48.99 2.65 24.86
CA LEU A 202 49.29 3.22 26.17
C LEU A 202 50.20 2.27 27.01
N GLU A 203 49.88 0.99 27.01
CA GLU A 203 50.72 -0.05 27.65
C GLU A 203 52.13 -0.06 27.04
N GLN A 204 52.26 -0.06 25.71
CA GLN A 204 53.54 -0.05 25.02
C GLN A 204 54.37 1.22 25.34
N ILE A 205 53.72 2.40 25.33
CA ILE A 205 54.36 3.68 25.66
C ILE A 205 54.90 3.66 27.11
N HIS A 206 54.16 3.11 28.05
CA HIS A 206 54.56 3.02 29.45
C HIS A 206 55.74 2.05 29.69
N THR A 207 56.05 1.14 28.78
CA THR A 207 57.29 0.33 28.87
C THR A 207 58.55 1.16 28.72
N GLY A 208 58.46 2.37 28.17
CA GLY A 208 59.61 3.21 27.79
C GLY A 208 60.24 2.83 26.45
N HIS A 209 59.87 1.71 25.84
CA HIS A 209 60.29 1.29 24.51
C HIS A 209 59.19 1.73 23.48
N LEU A 210 59.33 2.95 22.99
CA LEU A 210 58.31 3.56 22.12
C LEU A 210 58.44 3.06 20.69
N PRO A 211 57.34 2.67 20.05
CA PRO A 211 57.38 2.44 18.60
C PRO A 211 57.57 3.76 17.86
N ASP A 212 58.36 3.75 16.80
CA ASP A 212 58.49 4.88 15.88
C ASP A 212 57.25 4.97 14.96
N ILE A 213 56.72 3.80 14.61
CA ILE A 213 55.61 3.68 13.69
C ILE A 213 54.59 2.68 14.25
N VAL A 214 53.29 3.10 14.22
CA VAL A 214 52.16 2.20 14.56
C VAL A 214 51.27 2.11 13.33
N PHE A 215 51.05 0.90 12.84
CA PHE A 215 50.05 0.60 11.82
C PHE A 215 48.82 -0.03 12.48
N CYS A 216 47.67 0.57 12.22
CA CYS A 216 46.36 0.10 12.66
C CYS A 216 45.53 -0.39 11.45
N HIS A 217 44.82 -1.49 11.62
CA HIS A 217 44.05 -2.10 10.55
C HIS A 217 42.89 -1.22 10.05
N ASN A 218 42.42 -0.21 10.83
CA ASN A 218 41.53 0.84 10.32
C ASN A 218 41.76 2.19 11.01
N ASP A 219 41.15 3.24 10.49
CA ASP A 219 41.29 4.62 10.99
C ASP A 219 40.63 4.82 12.37
N GLY A 220 39.55 4.07 12.69
CA GLY A 220 38.96 4.05 14.04
C GLY A 220 39.93 3.53 15.09
N MET A 221 40.67 2.48 14.77
CA MET A 221 41.75 1.95 15.62
C MET A 221 42.90 2.96 15.72
N ALA A 222 43.29 3.59 14.61
CA ALA A 222 44.31 4.63 14.57
C ALA A 222 43.95 5.85 15.45
N THR A 223 42.65 6.20 15.50
CA THR A 223 42.14 7.23 16.41
C THR A 223 42.37 6.85 17.88
N GLY A 224 42.22 5.56 18.22
CA GLY A 224 42.53 5.06 19.56
C GLY A 224 44.01 5.23 19.91
N VAL A 225 44.90 4.85 18.98
CA VAL A 225 46.36 5.03 19.16
C VAL A 225 46.71 6.54 19.29
N TYR A 226 46.12 7.40 18.45
CA TYR A 226 46.35 8.83 18.55
C TYR A 226 45.95 9.42 19.91
N ARG A 227 44.82 8.95 20.50
CA ARG A 227 44.40 9.33 21.85
C ARG A 227 45.50 8.99 22.90
N ALA A 228 46.09 7.81 22.85
CA ALA A 228 47.17 7.40 23.76
C ALA A 228 48.44 8.25 23.56
N VAL A 229 48.79 8.51 22.29
CA VAL A 229 49.93 9.33 21.90
C VAL A 229 49.75 10.78 22.38
N ALA A 230 48.57 11.36 22.19
CA ALA A 230 48.24 12.73 22.63
C ALA A 230 48.24 12.86 24.16
N GLU A 231 47.68 11.87 24.88
CA GLU A 231 47.68 11.83 26.36
C GLU A 231 49.10 11.79 26.94
N THR A 232 49.97 11.02 26.30
CA THR A 232 51.37 10.82 26.75
C THR A 232 52.32 11.88 26.17
N LYS A 233 51.86 12.79 25.33
CA LYS A 233 52.65 13.84 24.65
C LYS A 233 53.81 13.25 23.84
N THR A 234 53.51 12.18 23.07
CA THR A 234 54.50 11.49 22.21
C THR A 234 54.17 11.64 20.72
N GLU A 235 53.33 12.65 20.34
CA GLU A 235 52.89 12.88 18.95
C GLU A 235 54.02 13.11 17.95
N ASP A 236 55.08 13.78 18.37
CA ASP A 236 56.24 14.07 17.50
C ASP A 236 57.09 12.81 17.25
N ARG A 237 56.98 11.80 18.08
CA ARG A 237 57.81 10.60 18.07
C ARG A 237 57.17 9.42 17.36
N ILE A 238 55.83 9.26 17.46
CA ILE A 238 55.15 8.08 16.96
C ILE A 238 54.35 8.46 15.71
N LYS A 239 54.62 7.81 14.57
CA LYS A 239 53.90 7.99 13.30
C LYS A 239 52.84 6.90 13.19
N ILE A 240 51.59 7.34 12.87
CA ILE A 240 50.42 6.48 12.83
C ILE A 240 49.92 6.28 11.44
N PHE A 241 49.60 5.05 11.05
CA PHE A 241 49.05 4.64 9.77
C PHE A 241 47.69 3.94 9.97
N GLY A 242 46.74 4.17 9.06
CA GLY A 242 45.44 3.54 9.10
C GLY A 242 44.98 3.04 7.73
N ILE A 243 43.80 2.47 7.72
CA ILE A 243 43.07 2.04 6.53
C ILE A 243 41.61 2.47 6.72
N ASP A 244 40.88 2.70 5.69
CA ASP A 244 39.50 3.04 5.38
C ASP A 244 39.40 4.39 4.67
N GLY A 245 40.21 5.40 5.06
CA GLY A 245 40.23 6.71 4.41
C GLY A 245 38.87 7.40 4.42
N MET A 246 38.17 7.34 5.57
CA MET A 246 36.85 7.91 5.68
C MET A 246 36.87 9.42 5.95
N PRO A 247 36.00 10.22 5.28
CA PRO A 247 35.76 11.60 5.68
C PRO A 247 35.24 11.69 7.11
N GLY A 248 35.77 12.63 7.88
CA GLY A 248 35.47 12.79 9.30
C GLY A 248 36.35 11.97 10.23
N GLU A 249 37.19 11.11 9.67
CA GLU A 249 38.13 10.23 10.40
C GLU A 249 39.52 10.29 9.74
N GLY A 250 39.98 9.20 9.12
CA GLY A 250 41.32 9.05 8.57
C GLY A 250 41.75 10.16 7.62
N LEU A 251 40.87 10.64 6.73
CA LEU A 251 41.20 11.73 5.81
C LEU A 251 41.52 13.03 6.54
N GLU A 252 40.73 13.42 7.53
CA GLU A 252 40.99 14.58 8.38
C GLU A 252 42.22 14.39 9.25
N TYR A 253 42.42 13.18 9.78
CA TYR A 253 43.59 12.90 10.63
C TYR A 253 44.87 12.99 9.85
N VAL A 254 44.88 12.55 8.57
CA VAL A 254 46.05 12.78 7.68
C VAL A 254 46.23 14.28 7.40
N GLN A 255 45.15 15.04 7.14
CA GLN A 255 45.24 16.49 6.94
C GLN A 255 45.82 17.22 8.15
N LEU A 256 45.39 16.82 9.36
CA LEU A 256 45.82 17.42 10.64
C LEU A 256 47.22 16.93 11.07
N GLY A 257 47.75 15.90 10.43
CA GLY A 257 49.03 15.29 10.80
C GLY A 257 48.94 14.33 12.01
N HIS A 258 47.74 13.94 12.43
CA HIS A 258 47.50 12.96 13.49
C HIS A 258 47.76 11.53 12.99
N GLN A 259 47.59 11.29 11.71
CA GLN A 259 48.06 10.12 10.97
C GLN A 259 49.01 10.57 9.86
N LEU A 260 50.01 9.75 9.58
CA LEU A 260 50.93 10.04 8.49
C LEU A 260 50.33 9.67 7.12
N ALA A 261 49.62 8.54 7.10
CA ALA A 261 48.88 8.08 5.93
C ALA A 261 47.66 7.21 6.32
N SER A 262 46.72 7.13 5.42
CA SER A 262 45.63 6.16 5.43
C SER A 262 45.42 5.59 4.02
N TYR A 263 44.87 4.42 3.91
CA TYR A 263 44.50 3.81 2.65
C TYR A 263 42.98 3.87 2.47
N VAL A 264 42.49 4.63 1.48
CA VAL A 264 41.07 4.65 1.14
C VAL A 264 40.66 3.27 0.67
N TYR A 265 39.96 2.55 1.52
CA TYR A 265 39.39 1.26 1.18
C TYR A 265 38.02 1.47 0.53
N PRO A 266 37.81 1.01 -0.73
CA PRO A 266 36.62 1.34 -1.49
C PRO A 266 35.37 0.68 -0.91
N THR A 267 34.26 1.42 -0.91
CA THR A 267 32.94 0.93 -0.49
C THR A 267 32.21 0.19 -1.61
N GLY A 268 32.03 0.81 -2.77
CA GLY A 268 31.47 0.18 -3.97
C GLY A 268 29.98 -0.15 -3.89
N GLY A 269 29.18 0.62 -3.15
CA GLY A 269 27.75 0.34 -3.00
C GLY A 269 26.96 0.38 -4.30
N ALA A 270 27.32 1.32 -5.21
CA ALA A 270 26.69 1.40 -6.52
C ALA A 270 27.05 0.19 -7.42
N GLU A 271 28.29 -0.26 -7.35
CA GLU A 271 28.78 -1.45 -8.07
C GLU A 271 28.11 -2.72 -7.55
N ILE A 272 27.82 -2.81 -6.25
CA ILE A 272 27.05 -3.92 -5.65
C ILE A 272 25.66 -4.00 -6.27
N ILE A 273 24.93 -2.88 -6.34
CA ILE A 273 23.59 -2.87 -6.92
C ILE A 273 23.62 -3.18 -8.41
N LYS A 274 24.61 -2.64 -9.15
CA LYS A 274 24.84 -2.98 -10.57
C LYS A 274 25.08 -4.48 -10.75
N LEU A 275 25.93 -5.08 -9.91
CA LEU A 275 26.21 -6.51 -9.94
C LEU A 275 24.96 -7.34 -9.64
N ALA A 276 24.17 -6.94 -8.63
CA ALA A 276 22.91 -7.58 -8.27
C ALA A 276 21.91 -7.57 -9.44
N ILE A 277 21.75 -6.43 -10.11
CA ILE A 277 20.87 -6.30 -11.29
C ILE A 277 21.36 -7.20 -12.43
N ASN A 278 22.67 -7.25 -12.70
CA ASN A 278 23.21 -8.13 -13.74
C ASN A 278 22.88 -9.60 -13.44
N ILE A 279 23.05 -10.05 -12.21
CA ILE A 279 22.71 -11.42 -11.78
C ILE A 279 21.20 -11.67 -11.95
N LEU A 280 20.33 -10.78 -11.47
CA LEU A 280 18.89 -10.92 -11.50
C LEU A 280 18.30 -10.87 -12.91
N THR A 281 18.96 -10.15 -13.83
CA THR A 281 18.52 -10.02 -15.24
C THR A 281 19.22 -11.01 -16.18
N GLY A 282 20.07 -11.89 -15.65
CA GLY A 282 20.82 -12.89 -16.46
C GLY A 282 21.91 -12.27 -17.36
N LYS A 283 22.34 -11.03 -17.07
CA LYS A 283 23.46 -10.38 -17.79
C LYS A 283 24.79 -10.97 -17.33
N PRO A 284 25.84 -10.96 -18.18
CA PRO A 284 27.17 -11.43 -17.80
C PRO A 284 27.74 -10.65 -16.59
N TYR A 285 28.36 -11.34 -15.66
CA TYR A 285 29.03 -10.75 -14.52
C TYR A 285 30.32 -11.50 -14.15
N LYS A 286 31.25 -10.83 -13.49
CA LYS A 286 32.44 -11.47 -12.93
C LYS A 286 32.11 -12.04 -11.55
N ARG A 287 32.64 -13.21 -11.25
CA ARG A 287 32.47 -13.80 -9.91
C ARG A 287 33.28 -13.09 -8.84
N GLN A 288 34.46 -12.58 -9.17
CA GLN A 288 35.32 -11.80 -8.31
C GLN A 288 35.43 -10.37 -8.87
N ASN A 289 35.02 -9.38 -8.09
CA ASN A 289 35.03 -7.97 -8.45
C ASN A 289 35.86 -7.22 -7.42
N ILE A 290 37.15 -7.01 -7.75
CA ILE A 290 38.06 -6.29 -6.88
C ILE A 290 38.05 -4.83 -7.26
N LEU A 291 37.83 -3.96 -6.27
CA LEU A 291 37.82 -2.51 -6.41
C LEU A 291 39.18 -1.95 -5.97
N ASP A 292 39.65 -0.95 -6.71
CA ASP A 292 40.93 -0.30 -6.44
C ASP A 292 40.78 0.72 -5.29
N GLY A 293 41.77 0.72 -4.38
CA GLY A 293 41.89 1.71 -3.33
C GLY A 293 43.02 2.69 -3.60
N ILE A 294 43.18 3.69 -2.76
CA ILE A 294 44.16 4.77 -2.95
C ILE A 294 44.86 5.04 -1.62
N LEU A 295 46.21 5.10 -1.64
CA LEU A 295 46.99 5.58 -0.51
C LEU A 295 46.82 7.10 -0.38
N VAL A 296 46.47 7.53 0.83
CA VAL A 296 46.33 8.94 1.18
C VAL A 296 47.48 9.34 2.08
N VAL A 297 48.21 10.34 1.62
CA VAL A 297 49.26 11.04 2.36
C VAL A 297 48.91 12.53 2.41
N ARG A 298 49.65 13.31 3.17
CA ARG A 298 49.34 14.74 3.39
C ARG A 298 49.14 15.53 2.10
N GLU A 299 49.91 15.20 1.05
CA GLU A 299 49.93 15.92 -0.23
C GLU A 299 48.61 15.77 -1.01
N ASN A 300 47.95 14.63 -0.92
CA ASN A 300 46.69 14.36 -1.64
C ASN A 300 45.45 14.35 -0.75
N ALA A 301 45.63 14.37 0.58
CA ALA A 301 44.54 14.21 1.56
C ALA A 301 43.45 15.27 1.39
N TRP A 302 43.80 16.52 1.15
CA TRP A 302 42.83 17.61 0.99
C TRP A 302 41.94 17.40 -0.23
N SER A 303 42.52 17.05 -1.38
CA SER A 303 41.76 16.81 -2.61
C SER A 303 40.82 15.61 -2.48
N ILE A 304 41.33 14.50 -1.92
CA ILE A 304 40.54 13.29 -1.72
C ILE A 304 39.39 13.51 -0.70
N ALA A 305 39.68 14.20 0.41
CA ALA A 305 38.67 14.52 1.42
C ALA A 305 37.54 15.41 0.85
N THR A 306 37.91 16.44 0.08
CA THR A 306 36.94 17.35 -0.54
C THR A 306 36.03 16.59 -1.50
N THR A 307 36.62 15.78 -2.41
CA THR A 307 35.86 14.97 -3.37
C THR A 307 34.96 13.96 -2.66
N SER A 308 35.49 13.27 -1.65
CA SER A 308 34.72 12.25 -0.88
C SER A 308 33.54 12.88 -0.12
N LYS A 309 33.73 14.04 0.51
CA LYS A 309 32.66 14.79 1.17
C LYS A 309 31.56 15.22 0.21
N GLU A 310 31.98 15.73 -0.96
CA GLU A 310 31.01 16.14 -1.99
C GLU A 310 30.20 14.95 -2.53
N LEU A 311 30.84 13.81 -2.80
CA LEU A 311 30.15 12.58 -3.20
C LEU A 311 29.17 12.07 -2.13
N LEU A 312 29.57 12.10 -0.85
CA LEU A 312 28.69 11.75 0.25
C LEU A 312 27.46 12.66 0.33
N ARG A 313 27.67 13.98 0.14
CA ARG A 313 26.59 14.97 0.11
C ARG A 313 25.64 14.69 -1.06
N GLN A 314 26.17 14.49 -2.27
CA GLN A 314 25.37 14.21 -3.46
C GLN A 314 24.55 12.93 -3.31
N ASN A 315 25.13 11.85 -2.78
CA ASN A 315 24.40 10.60 -2.51
C ASN A 315 23.25 10.82 -1.52
N LYS A 316 23.49 11.57 -0.44
CA LYS A 316 22.44 11.92 0.54
C LYS A 316 21.33 12.78 -0.06
N ASP A 317 21.70 13.76 -0.88
CA ASP A 317 20.75 14.62 -1.58
C ASP A 317 19.89 13.79 -2.56
N LEU A 318 20.51 12.86 -3.31
CA LEU A 318 19.80 11.93 -4.19
C LEU A 318 18.75 11.09 -3.45
N VAL A 319 19.13 10.46 -2.34
CA VAL A 319 18.18 9.68 -1.52
C VAL A 319 17.01 10.56 -1.05
N THR A 320 17.32 11.77 -0.54
CA THR A 320 16.30 12.71 -0.06
C THR A 320 15.36 13.17 -1.18
N ILE A 321 15.87 13.40 -2.39
CA ILE A 321 15.07 13.79 -3.56
C ILE A 321 14.15 12.62 -3.97
N GLN A 322 14.68 11.41 -3.96
CA GLN A 322 13.91 10.20 -4.30
C GLN A 322 12.77 9.94 -3.30
N ASP A 323 13.03 10.03 -2.00
CA ASP A 323 11.98 9.89 -0.98
C ASP A 323 10.85 10.89 -1.21
N LYS A 324 11.20 12.17 -1.49
CA LYS A 324 10.21 13.20 -1.82
C LYS A 324 9.44 12.87 -3.10
N LEU A 325 10.12 12.35 -4.13
CA LEU A 325 9.48 11.96 -5.39
C LEU A 325 8.50 10.81 -5.18
N GLU A 326 8.85 9.80 -4.38
CA GLU A 326 7.93 8.70 -4.03
C GLU A 326 6.70 9.21 -3.29
N ASP A 327 6.87 10.12 -2.33
CA ASP A 327 5.76 10.77 -1.62
C ASP A 327 4.85 11.54 -2.58
N TYR A 328 5.41 12.34 -3.51
CA TYR A 328 4.63 13.06 -4.51
C TYR A 328 3.90 12.11 -5.47
N LEU A 329 4.54 11.04 -5.92
CA LEU A 329 3.90 10.02 -6.76
C LEU A 329 2.79 9.29 -6.01
N GLY A 330 2.98 9.01 -4.72
CA GLY A 330 1.95 8.46 -3.84
C GLY A 330 0.72 9.37 -3.77
N LEU A 331 0.92 10.66 -3.48
CA LEU A 331 -0.15 11.67 -3.44
C LEU A 331 -0.85 11.82 -4.81
N TYR A 332 -0.08 11.89 -5.89
CA TYR A 332 -0.61 11.96 -7.26
C TYR A 332 -1.52 10.76 -7.58
N ASN A 333 -1.06 9.55 -7.25
CA ASN A 333 -1.83 8.32 -7.47
C ASN A 333 -3.15 8.32 -6.69
N VAL A 334 -3.15 8.81 -5.43
CA VAL A 334 -4.36 8.96 -4.63
C VAL A 334 -5.31 9.99 -5.26
N GLN A 335 -4.81 11.17 -5.65
CA GLN A 335 -5.60 12.20 -6.31
C GLN A 335 -6.18 11.71 -7.64
N HIS A 336 -5.40 11.00 -8.45
CA HIS A 336 -5.84 10.45 -9.72
C HIS A 336 -6.95 9.39 -9.53
N LYS A 337 -6.83 8.51 -8.53
CA LYS A 337 -7.89 7.55 -8.17
C LYS A 337 -9.16 8.26 -7.69
N MET A 338 -9.04 9.31 -6.88
CA MET A 338 -10.18 10.13 -6.44
C MET A 338 -10.86 10.84 -7.62
N LEU A 339 -10.08 11.38 -8.56
CA LEU A 339 -10.62 12.02 -9.77
C LEU A 339 -11.41 11.03 -10.62
N ILE A 340 -10.85 9.84 -10.88
CA ILE A 340 -11.55 8.77 -11.61
C ILE A 340 -12.84 8.37 -10.88
N GLY A 341 -12.78 8.17 -9.55
CA GLY A 341 -13.96 7.87 -8.74
C GLY A 341 -15.04 8.94 -8.83
N SER A 342 -14.64 10.23 -8.81
CA SER A 342 -15.56 11.36 -8.96
C SER A 342 -16.21 11.39 -10.36
N ILE A 343 -15.47 11.12 -11.41
CA ILE A 343 -15.99 11.05 -12.79
C ILE A 343 -17.02 9.91 -12.92
N ILE A 344 -16.72 8.73 -12.33
CA ILE A 344 -17.64 7.58 -12.31
C ILE A 344 -18.92 7.94 -11.56
N LEU A 345 -18.80 8.60 -10.40
CA LEU A 345 -19.96 9.03 -9.60
C LEU A 345 -20.85 10.01 -10.37
N ILE A 346 -20.25 11.00 -11.03
CA ILE A 346 -20.97 11.97 -11.88
C ILE A 346 -21.68 11.26 -13.04
N ALA A 347 -21.01 10.32 -13.69
CA ALA A 347 -21.62 9.53 -14.78
C ALA A 347 -22.82 8.71 -14.29
N MET A 348 -22.71 8.07 -13.11
CA MET A 348 -23.84 7.35 -12.49
C MET A 348 -25.00 8.29 -12.16
N LEU A 349 -24.71 9.48 -11.64
CA LEU A 349 -25.74 10.49 -11.34
C LEU A 349 -26.48 10.94 -12.60
N ILE A 350 -25.76 11.19 -13.70
CA ILE A 350 -26.34 11.55 -14.99
C ILE A 350 -27.26 10.44 -15.51
N ILE A 351 -26.84 9.18 -15.40
CA ILE A 351 -27.64 8.01 -15.79
C ILE A 351 -28.91 7.91 -14.93
N ALA A 352 -28.78 8.11 -13.61
CA ALA A 352 -29.91 8.09 -12.68
C ALA A 352 -30.94 9.21 -12.99
N VAL A 353 -30.47 10.43 -13.24
CA VAL A 353 -31.32 11.56 -13.65
C VAL A 353 -31.98 11.27 -14.98
N GLY A 354 -31.26 10.74 -15.96
CA GLY A 354 -31.81 10.33 -17.25
C GLY A 354 -32.90 9.26 -17.10
N ALA A 355 -32.70 8.28 -16.23
CA ALA A 355 -33.71 7.25 -15.95
C ALA A 355 -34.96 7.83 -15.28
N LEU A 356 -34.82 8.78 -14.34
CA LEU A 356 -35.92 9.47 -13.70
C LEU A 356 -36.72 10.34 -14.72
N LEU A 357 -36.04 11.07 -15.58
CA LEU A 357 -36.66 11.87 -16.66
C LEU A 357 -37.39 10.96 -17.63
N TYR A 358 -36.82 9.83 -18.01
CA TYR A 358 -37.48 8.85 -18.88
C TYR A 358 -38.73 8.25 -18.22
N ALA A 359 -38.67 7.87 -16.94
CA ALA A 359 -39.81 7.38 -16.18
C ALA A 359 -40.93 8.46 -16.09
N TYR A 360 -40.55 9.72 -15.81
CA TYR A 360 -41.47 10.85 -15.81
C TYR A 360 -42.13 11.06 -17.18
N TRP A 361 -41.37 10.98 -18.25
CA TRP A 361 -41.91 11.11 -19.62
C TRP A 361 -42.87 9.96 -19.94
N GLN A 362 -42.56 8.72 -19.56
CA GLN A 362 -43.45 7.58 -19.76
C GLN A 362 -44.76 7.73 -18.96
N THR A 363 -44.70 8.17 -17.72
CA THR A 363 -45.93 8.43 -16.92
C THR A 363 -46.75 9.54 -17.51
N ARG A 364 -46.14 10.64 -17.95
CA ARG A 364 -46.83 11.72 -18.65
C ARG A 364 -47.49 11.26 -19.96
N ARG A 365 -46.82 10.39 -20.72
CA ARG A 365 -47.38 9.81 -21.96
C ARG A 365 -48.59 8.92 -21.66
N ALA A 366 -48.49 8.07 -20.63
CA ALA A 366 -49.61 7.22 -20.22
C ALA A 366 -50.82 8.02 -19.72
N ILE A 367 -50.60 9.12 -18.99
CA ILE A 367 -51.68 10.03 -18.55
C ILE A 367 -52.38 10.68 -19.75
N ARG A 368 -51.60 11.18 -20.73
CA ARG A 368 -52.17 11.77 -21.95
C ARG A 368 -53.01 10.77 -22.75
N GLN A 369 -52.53 9.51 -22.87
CA GLN A 369 -53.28 8.46 -23.54
C GLN A 369 -54.59 8.13 -22.83
N ARG A 370 -54.60 8.09 -21.47
CA ARG A 370 -55.85 7.93 -20.70
C ARG A 370 -56.80 9.10 -20.84
N GLN A 371 -56.30 10.34 -20.88
CA GLN A 371 -57.13 11.51 -21.09
C GLN A 371 -57.79 11.50 -22.47
N ALA A 372 -57.05 11.15 -23.54
CA ALA A 372 -57.58 11.03 -24.89
C ALA A 372 -58.66 9.94 -24.98
N LEU A 373 -58.47 8.78 -24.34
CA LEU A 373 -59.49 7.72 -24.28
C LEU A 373 -60.75 8.16 -23.51
N ASN A 374 -60.62 8.89 -22.41
CA ASN A 374 -61.76 9.45 -21.68
C ASN A 374 -62.49 10.52 -22.47
N GLU A 375 -61.79 11.33 -23.27
CA GLU A 375 -62.44 12.32 -24.16
C GLU A 375 -63.21 11.65 -25.29
N GLU A 376 -62.67 10.56 -25.90
CA GLU A 376 -63.40 9.77 -26.90
C GLU A 376 -64.64 9.10 -26.29
N GLU A 377 -64.54 8.54 -25.08
CA GLU A 377 -65.65 7.93 -24.35
C GLU A 377 -66.73 8.96 -24.02
N THR A 378 -66.32 10.17 -23.60
CA THR A 378 -67.25 11.28 -23.32
C THR A 378 -67.94 11.81 -24.58
N GLN A 379 -67.26 11.87 -25.73
CA GLN A 379 -67.85 12.23 -27.01
C GLN A 379 -68.84 11.16 -27.47
N LEU A 380 -68.57 9.88 -27.28
CA LEU A 380 -69.44 8.77 -27.58
C LEU A 380 -70.76 8.86 -26.75
N TYR A 381 -70.63 9.12 -25.41
CA TYR A 381 -71.81 9.34 -24.55
C TYR A 381 -72.60 10.56 -24.93
N THR A 382 -72.01 11.67 -25.38
CA THR A 382 -72.71 12.89 -25.87
C THR A 382 -73.41 12.64 -27.18
N HIS A 383 -72.80 11.85 -28.06
CA HIS A 383 -73.42 11.49 -29.34
C HIS A 383 -74.60 10.54 -29.17
N VAL A 384 -74.55 9.59 -28.25
CA VAL A 384 -75.68 8.69 -27.87
C VAL A 384 -76.80 9.45 -27.18
N ALA A 385 -76.48 10.46 -26.33
CA ALA A 385 -77.46 11.29 -25.64
C ALA A 385 -78.22 12.26 -26.58
N GLN A 386 -77.68 12.63 -27.76
CA GLN A 386 -78.28 13.52 -28.72
C GLN A 386 -79.26 12.84 -29.73
N HIS A 387 -79.30 11.49 -29.78
CA HIS A 387 -80.20 10.73 -30.63
C HIS A 387 -81.10 9.71 -29.87
N PRO A 388 -82.19 10.16 -29.24
CA PRO A 388 -83.00 9.28 -28.35
C PRO A 388 -84.04 8.42 -29.11
N LYS A 389 -83.87 8.13 -30.38
CA LYS A 389 -84.80 7.28 -31.15
C LYS A 389 -84.10 6.29 -32.08
N ARG A 390 -83.28 5.43 -31.57
CA ARG A 390 -83.01 4.11 -32.16
C ARG A 390 -82.92 3.09 -31.02
N SER A 391 -83.80 2.06 -31.15
CA SER A 391 -83.94 1.08 -30.05
C SER A 391 -82.66 0.34 -29.74
N LEU A 392 -82.40 0.16 -28.47
CA LEU A 392 -81.29 -0.63 -27.89
C LEU A 392 -81.27 -2.08 -28.42
N LEU A 393 -82.22 -2.51 -29.26
CA LEU A 393 -82.24 -3.85 -29.86
C LEU A 393 -81.46 -4.01 -31.18
N GLU A 394 -81.21 -2.92 -31.91
CA GLU A 394 -80.48 -2.98 -33.20
C GLU A 394 -78.94 -2.86 -33.05
N ILE A 395 -78.47 -2.44 -31.87
CA ILE A 395 -77.04 -2.32 -31.61
C ILE A 395 -76.50 -3.65 -31.02
N ALA A 396 -77.36 -4.53 -30.51
CA ALA A 396 -76.98 -5.77 -29.88
C ALA A 396 -76.65 -6.92 -30.85
N GLU A 397 -76.85 -6.74 -32.17
CA GLU A 397 -76.62 -7.82 -33.16
C GLU A 397 -75.32 -7.66 -33.99
N GLN A 398 -74.57 -6.54 -33.87
CA GLN A 398 -73.38 -6.30 -34.72
C GLN A 398 -72.04 -6.24 -33.97
N ASP A 399 -72.01 -6.20 -32.64
CA ASP A 399 -70.74 -6.31 -31.87
C ASP A 399 -70.87 -7.40 -30.82
N MET A 400 -70.40 -8.59 -31.15
CA MET A 400 -70.08 -9.61 -30.13
C MET A 400 -68.93 -9.04 -29.29
N PRO A 401 -69.12 -8.79 -27.97
CA PRO A 401 -68.04 -8.31 -27.14
C PRO A 401 -67.04 -9.46 -26.98
N THR A 402 -65.79 -9.14 -27.26
CA THR A 402 -64.64 -9.96 -26.79
C THR A 402 -64.85 -10.37 -25.34
N PRO A 403 -64.60 -11.62 -24.95
CA PRO A 403 -64.86 -12.09 -23.59
C PRO A 403 -64.19 -11.14 -22.60
N ARG A 404 -64.94 -10.57 -21.67
CA ARG A 404 -64.42 -9.74 -20.56
C ARG A 404 -63.27 -10.52 -19.92
N SER A 405 -62.12 -9.91 -19.78
CA SER A 405 -60.96 -10.56 -19.22
C SER A 405 -61.34 -11.16 -17.86
N GLN A 406 -60.84 -12.35 -17.56
CA GLN A 406 -61.15 -13.03 -16.30
C GLN A 406 -60.90 -12.13 -15.08
N ASP A 407 -60.09 -11.11 -15.21
CA ASP A 407 -59.76 -10.15 -14.14
C ASP A 407 -60.87 -9.10 -13.94
N VAL A 408 -61.61 -8.73 -14.98
CA VAL A 408 -62.79 -7.85 -14.86
C VAL A 408 -63.94 -8.56 -14.15
N ILE A 409 -64.22 -9.82 -14.56
CA ILE A 409 -65.23 -10.66 -13.89
C ILE A 409 -64.88 -10.88 -12.40
N PHE A 410 -63.61 -11.14 -12.13
CA PHE A 410 -63.15 -11.30 -10.75
C PHE A 410 -63.29 -10.03 -9.92
N ALA A 411 -62.94 -8.86 -10.48
CA ALA A 411 -63.05 -7.56 -9.82
C ALA A 411 -64.53 -7.22 -9.47
N GLU A 412 -65.45 -7.53 -10.36
CA GLU A 412 -66.89 -7.33 -10.11
C GLU A 412 -67.40 -8.26 -9.03
N GLN A 413 -67.04 -9.56 -9.07
CA GLN A 413 -67.40 -10.53 -8.04
C GLN A 413 -66.82 -10.13 -6.68
N LEU A 414 -65.58 -9.68 -6.62
CA LEU A 414 -64.95 -9.22 -5.38
C LEU A 414 -65.62 -7.98 -4.82
N LYS A 415 -65.96 -7.01 -5.66
CA LYS A 415 -66.66 -5.78 -5.29
C LYS A 415 -68.01 -6.10 -4.67
N GLU A 416 -68.77 -7.02 -5.28
CA GLU A 416 -70.10 -7.43 -4.78
C GLU A 416 -69.97 -8.25 -3.48
N ALA A 417 -68.99 -9.15 -3.38
CA ALA A 417 -68.74 -9.91 -2.15
C ALA A 417 -68.40 -8.98 -0.96
N ILE A 418 -67.56 -7.95 -1.21
CA ILE A 418 -67.27 -6.94 -0.21
C ILE A 418 -68.53 -6.13 0.15
N ARG A 419 -69.31 -5.67 -0.85
CA ARG A 419 -70.50 -4.88 -0.64
C ARG A 419 -71.53 -5.54 0.24
N LEU A 420 -71.75 -6.85 0.05
CA LEU A 420 -72.72 -7.64 0.81
C LEU A 420 -72.28 -7.87 2.27
N LYS A 421 -70.98 -7.89 2.57
CA LYS A 421 -70.45 -8.25 3.87
C LYS A 421 -69.74 -7.13 4.64
N MET A 422 -69.48 -5.96 4.01
CA MET A 422 -68.61 -4.93 4.59
C MET A 422 -69.15 -4.27 5.86
N GLY A 423 -70.44 -4.30 6.14
CA GLY A 423 -71.03 -3.83 7.40
C GLY A 423 -70.66 -4.66 8.61
N ASN A 424 -70.16 -5.86 8.43
CA ASN A 424 -69.67 -6.69 9.54
C ASN A 424 -68.28 -6.25 9.99
N ALA A 425 -68.18 -5.69 11.22
CA ALA A 425 -66.89 -5.22 11.76
C ALA A 425 -65.86 -6.35 11.95
N ASN A 426 -66.30 -7.61 12.10
CA ASN A 426 -65.46 -8.78 12.29
C ASN A 426 -65.11 -9.51 10.97
N LEU A 427 -65.48 -8.95 9.81
CA LEU A 427 -65.19 -9.56 8.52
C LEU A 427 -63.68 -9.74 8.31
N LYS A 428 -63.26 -10.98 8.17
CA LYS A 428 -61.86 -11.37 7.90
C LYS A 428 -61.66 -11.59 6.41
N VAL A 429 -60.40 -11.50 5.98
CA VAL A 429 -60.00 -11.77 4.57
C VAL A 429 -60.32 -13.23 4.17
N ASP A 430 -60.27 -14.14 5.13
CA ASP A 430 -60.62 -15.55 4.93
C ASP A 430 -62.08 -15.73 4.55
N ASP A 431 -63.01 -14.96 5.17
CA ASP A 431 -64.44 -15.00 4.88
C ASP A 431 -64.78 -14.46 3.43
N LEU A 432 -63.96 -13.56 2.95
CA LEU A 432 -64.05 -13.08 1.56
C LEU A 432 -63.47 -14.14 0.60
N GLY A 433 -62.36 -14.79 0.96
CA GLY A 433 -61.81 -15.88 0.17
C GLY A 433 -62.79 -17.03 0.01
N GLU A 434 -63.40 -17.47 1.12
CA GLU A 434 -64.36 -18.54 1.13
C GLU A 434 -65.60 -18.21 0.24
N SER A 435 -66.10 -16.97 0.33
CA SER A 435 -67.26 -16.52 -0.50
C SER A 435 -66.92 -16.48 -2.02
N MET A 436 -65.67 -16.47 -2.38
CA MET A 436 -65.21 -16.48 -3.77
C MET A 436 -64.60 -17.81 -4.21
N GLY A 437 -64.61 -18.83 -3.35
CA GLY A 437 -64.01 -20.15 -3.62
C GLY A 437 -62.47 -20.10 -3.73
N LEU A 438 -61.82 -19.13 -3.08
CA LEU A 438 -60.38 -18.93 -3.14
C LEU A 438 -59.73 -19.07 -1.76
N SER A 439 -58.52 -19.65 -1.74
CA SER A 439 -57.72 -19.59 -0.53
C SER A 439 -57.25 -18.16 -0.24
N ARG A 440 -56.95 -17.85 1.05
CA ARG A 440 -56.42 -16.55 1.46
C ARG A 440 -55.23 -16.06 0.61
N VAL A 441 -54.31 -16.96 0.28
CA VAL A 441 -53.13 -16.64 -0.51
C VAL A 441 -53.47 -16.30 -1.95
N GLN A 442 -54.42 -17.05 -2.54
CA GLN A 442 -54.88 -16.78 -3.92
C GLN A 442 -55.64 -15.46 -3.99
N LEU A 443 -56.55 -15.20 -3.04
CA LEU A 443 -57.24 -13.92 -2.95
C LEU A 443 -56.26 -12.76 -2.79
N TYR A 444 -55.31 -12.88 -1.87
CA TYR A 444 -54.30 -11.84 -1.64
C TYR A 444 -53.51 -11.51 -2.90
N ARG A 445 -52.97 -12.55 -3.58
CA ARG A 445 -52.19 -12.35 -4.81
C ARG A 445 -53.01 -11.73 -5.92
N ARG A 446 -54.25 -12.19 -6.14
CA ARG A 446 -55.08 -11.73 -7.24
C ARG A 446 -55.62 -10.31 -7.00
N VAL A 447 -56.01 -9.98 -5.77
CA VAL A 447 -56.43 -8.62 -5.41
C VAL A 447 -55.29 -7.64 -5.57
N LYS A 448 -54.08 -8.00 -5.10
CA LYS A 448 -52.93 -7.13 -5.20
C LYS A 448 -52.45 -6.93 -6.65
N SER A 449 -52.55 -7.96 -7.49
CA SER A 449 -52.23 -7.90 -8.89
C SER A 449 -53.13 -6.95 -9.67
N ILE A 450 -54.45 -6.97 -9.36
CA ILE A 450 -55.46 -6.20 -10.11
C ILE A 450 -55.61 -4.78 -9.58
N THR A 451 -55.56 -4.60 -8.26
CA THR A 451 -55.87 -3.29 -7.64
C THR A 451 -54.65 -2.57 -7.09
N GLY A 452 -53.51 -3.23 -6.97
CA GLY A 452 -52.32 -2.72 -6.28
C GLY A 452 -52.43 -2.70 -4.76
N LEU A 453 -53.62 -2.97 -4.21
CA LEU A 453 -53.94 -2.95 -2.76
C LEU A 453 -54.00 -4.36 -2.19
N THR A 454 -53.76 -4.47 -0.89
CA THR A 454 -54.06 -5.71 -0.19
C THR A 454 -55.56 -5.84 0.02
N PRO A 455 -56.13 -7.05 0.20
CA PRO A 455 -57.56 -7.23 0.48
C PRO A 455 -58.07 -6.43 1.69
N VAL A 456 -57.23 -6.26 2.72
CA VAL A 456 -57.58 -5.44 3.90
C VAL A 456 -57.65 -3.95 3.56
N GLU A 457 -56.68 -3.47 2.77
CA GLU A 457 -56.67 -2.07 2.31
C GLU A 457 -57.85 -1.78 1.38
N LEU A 458 -58.16 -2.70 0.49
CA LEU A 458 -59.29 -2.57 -0.43
C LEU A 458 -60.60 -2.52 0.37
N LEU A 459 -60.82 -3.43 1.30
CA LEU A 459 -62.00 -3.45 2.20
C LEU A 459 -62.14 -2.12 2.96
N ARG A 460 -61.02 -1.65 3.54
CA ARG A 460 -61.00 -0.37 4.26
C ARG A 460 -61.36 0.81 3.35
N THR A 461 -60.81 0.84 2.15
CA THR A 461 -61.09 1.90 1.16
C THR A 461 -62.58 1.90 0.78
N MET A 462 -63.18 0.74 0.51
CA MET A 462 -64.59 0.62 0.17
C MET A 462 -65.53 1.02 1.32
N ARG A 463 -65.17 0.65 2.56
CA ARG A 463 -65.88 1.09 3.77
C ARG A 463 -65.86 2.61 3.92
N LEU A 464 -64.67 3.24 3.68
CA LEU A 464 -64.55 4.71 3.73
C LEU A 464 -65.29 5.40 2.61
N GLN A 465 -65.33 4.82 1.40
CA GLN A 465 -66.15 5.34 0.29
C GLN A 465 -67.66 5.30 0.60
N GLN A 466 -68.12 4.17 1.14
CA GLN A 466 -69.51 4.05 1.57
C GLN A 466 -69.83 5.02 2.70
N GLY A 467 -68.93 5.16 3.68
CA GLY A 467 -69.05 6.12 4.79
C GLY A 467 -69.11 7.57 4.28
N TYR A 468 -68.33 7.92 3.29
CA TYR A 468 -68.38 9.23 2.61
C TYR A 468 -69.76 9.47 1.97
N ALA A 469 -70.25 8.50 1.20
CA ALA A 469 -71.58 8.58 0.59
C ALA A 469 -72.69 8.76 1.62
N LEU A 470 -72.67 8.00 2.70
CA LEU A 470 -73.66 8.09 3.79
C LEU A 470 -73.59 9.43 4.55
N LEU A 471 -72.41 9.99 4.74
CA LEU A 471 -72.23 11.33 5.32
C LEU A 471 -72.85 12.43 4.49
N CYS A 472 -72.80 12.30 3.17
CA CYS A 472 -73.38 13.28 2.24
C CYS A 472 -74.89 13.08 2.00
N THR A 473 -75.41 11.86 2.12
CA THR A 473 -76.77 11.54 1.67
C THR A 473 -77.75 11.27 2.82
N THR A 474 -77.27 11.15 4.05
CA THR A 474 -78.14 10.81 5.21
C THR A 474 -77.92 11.73 6.40
N THR A 475 -78.88 11.75 7.32
CA THR A 475 -78.83 12.49 8.58
C THR A 475 -78.23 11.68 9.73
N LYS A 476 -77.76 10.44 9.49
CA LYS A 476 -77.18 9.53 10.51
C LYS A 476 -75.93 10.16 11.14
N THR A 477 -75.73 9.93 12.43
CA THR A 477 -74.52 10.41 13.13
C THR A 477 -73.26 9.75 12.61
N VAL A 478 -72.11 10.39 12.76
CA VAL A 478 -70.79 9.81 12.40
C VAL A 478 -70.59 8.46 13.10
N GLN A 479 -71.11 8.30 14.31
CA GLN A 479 -71.05 7.05 15.08
C GLN A 479 -71.85 5.93 14.42
N GLU A 480 -73.09 6.22 14.04
CA GLU A 480 -73.96 5.27 13.33
C GLU A 480 -73.36 4.84 12.00
N ILE A 481 -72.88 5.80 11.23
CA ILE A 481 -72.22 5.52 9.95
C ILE A 481 -70.97 4.65 10.14
N ALA A 482 -70.14 4.94 11.13
CA ALA A 482 -68.95 4.14 11.39
C ALA A 482 -69.27 2.68 11.61
N TYR A 483 -70.29 2.41 12.41
CA TYR A 483 -70.74 1.02 12.69
C TYR A 483 -71.41 0.39 11.46
N GLU A 484 -72.23 1.13 10.74
CA GLU A 484 -72.94 0.65 9.54
C GLU A 484 -71.97 0.23 8.42
N VAL A 485 -70.88 0.95 8.26
CA VAL A 485 -69.85 0.60 7.25
C VAL A 485 -68.81 -0.40 7.79
N GLY A 486 -68.99 -0.93 9.03
CA GLY A 486 -68.18 -2.01 9.55
C GLY A 486 -66.87 -1.60 10.24
N PHE A 487 -66.77 -0.38 10.77
CA PHE A 487 -65.67 -0.01 11.65
C PHE A 487 -65.99 -0.39 13.11
N GLY A 488 -65.05 -0.99 13.81
CA GLY A 488 -65.24 -1.40 15.19
C GLY A 488 -65.36 -0.24 16.19
N THR A 489 -64.85 0.96 15.83
CA THR A 489 -64.97 2.17 16.66
C THR A 489 -65.05 3.42 15.81
N PRO A 490 -65.89 4.42 16.20
CA PRO A 490 -66.01 5.70 15.48
C PRO A 490 -64.71 6.51 15.42
N GLY A 491 -63.87 6.39 16.45
CA GLY A 491 -62.58 7.08 16.48
C GLY A 491 -61.60 6.55 15.43
N TYR A 492 -61.56 5.26 15.18
CA TYR A 492 -60.74 4.65 14.14
C TYR A 492 -61.25 4.97 12.73
N PHE A 493 -62.59 4.96 12.55
CA PHE A 493 -63.18 5.44 11.32
C PHE A 493 -62.78 6.87 11.01
N SER A 494 -62.93 7.80 11.96
CA SER A 494 -62.61 9.23 11.75
C SER A 494 -61.15 9.46 11.43
N LYS A 495 -60.22 8.68 12.06
CA LYS A 495 -58.80 8.73 11.76
C LYS A 495 -58.47 8.26 10.33
N CYS A 496 -59.01 7.10 9.93
CA CYS A 496 -58.85 6.56 8.58
C CYS A 496 -59.49 7.47 7.51
N PHE A 497 -60.66 8.06 7.82
CA PHE A 497 -61.37 8.97 6.94
C PHE A 497 -60.56 10.25 6.69
N LYS A 498 -59.99 10.86 7.74
CA LYS A 498 -59.12 12.02 7.60
C LYS A 498 -57.84 11.69 6.79
N GLN A 499 -57.30 10.50 7.00
CA GLN A 499 -56.12 10.06 6.22
C GLN A 499 -56.43 9.88 4.74
N GLN A 500 -57.65 9.44 4.40
CA GLN A 500 -58.08 9.21 3.00
C GLN A 500 -58.55 10.48 2.30
N TYR A 501 -59.29 11.34 3.00
CA TYR A 501 -59.98 12.49 2.40
C TYR A 501 -59.46 13.86 2.88
N GLY A 502 -58.48 13.89 3.75
CA GLY A 502 -57.85 15.12 4.26
C GLY A 502 -58.64 15.88 5.32
N LYS A 503 -59.96 15.55 5.50
CA LYS A 503 -60.87 16.20 6.46
C LYS A 503 -61.50 15.18 7.38
N TYR A 504 -61.94 15.60 8.59
CA TYR A 504 -62.71 14.72 9.48
C TYR A 504 -64.17 14.56 8.95
N PRO A 505 -64.84 13.44 9.30
CA PRO A 505 -66.23 13.22 8.92
C PRO A 505 -67.19 14.35 9.34
N MET A 506 -66.94 14.96 10.50
CA MET A 506 -67.75 16.10 11.00
C MET A 506 -67.55 17.37 10.14
N ASP A 507 -66.31 17.64 9.73
CA ASP A 507 -66.00 18.83 8.91
C ASP A 507 -66.72 18.76 7.55
N LEU A 508 -66.73 17.55 6.94
CA LEU A 508 -67.43 17.34 5.65
C LEU A 508 -68.93 17.61 5.75
N ARG A 509 -69.55 17.28 6.91
CA ARG A 509 -71.00 17.51 7.14
C ARG A 509 -71.34 18.99 7.34
N GLN A 510 -70.44 19.76 7.99
CA GLN A 510 -70.63 21.20 8.16
C GLN A 510 -70.50 21.95 6.83
N ASP A 511 -69.57 21.53 5.98
CA ASP A 511 -69.40 22.12 4.65
C ASP A 511 -70.65 21.90 3.76
N GLY A 512 -71.27 20.70 3.81
CA GLY A 512 -72.49 20.36 3.07
C GLY A 512 -73.75 21.05 3.56
N GLN A 513 -73.81 21.54 4.80
CA GLN A 513 -74.93 22.32 5.35
C GLN A 513 -74.78 23.84 5.04
N SER A 514 -73.56 24.31 4.75
CA SER A 514 -73.32 25.72 4.40
C SER A 514 -73.60 26.02 2.93
N GLU A 515 -73.75 25.02 2.06
CA GLU A 515 -74.12 25.19 0.64
C GLU A 515 -75.62 25.07 0.34
N GLN A 516 -76.44 24.77 1.36
CA GLN A 516 -77.91 24.65 1.25
C GLN A 516 -78.70 25.78 1.94
N ASN A 517 -78.03 26.79 2.52
CA ASN A 517 -78.69 28.00 3.08
C ASN A 517 -78.42 29.24 2.25
#